data_94fd0cc3c61f720df9fd3dafd34ca4f7
#
_entry.id   94fd0cc3c61f720df9fd3dafd34ca4f7
#
_cell.length_a   1.000
_cell.length_b   1.000
_cell.length_c   1.000
_cell.angle_alpha   90.00
_cell.angle_beta   90.00
_cell.angle_gamma   90.00
#
_symmetry.space_group_name_H-M   'P 1'
#
loop_
_entity.id
_entity.type
_entity.pdbx_description
1 polymer ?
#
loop_
_entity_poly.entity_id
_entity_poly.type
_entity_poly.pdbx_seq_one_letter_code
_entity_poly.pdbx_strand_id
1 'polypeptide(L)'
;STVYPGATEEDCVPVLERVSSLTFNVDFFAGYSPERINPGDKSHRLPDILKVTSGSTPEIAEEVDQLYASIITAGTYKAESIRVAEAAKVIENTQRDLNIALVNELAIIFNKMGIDTEAVLKAAGTKWNFLPFRPGLVGGHCIGVDPYYLTHKAEAMGYHPQVILAGRRINDGMGAYVAS
;
A
#
# COMPACT_ATOMS: atom_id res chain seq x y z
N SER A 1 -7.06 -2.29 7.85
CA SER A 1 -7.64 -2.19 6.50
C SER A 1 -6.77 -1.34 5.61
N THR A 2 -6.91 -1.48 4.30
CA THR A 2 -6.32 -0.56 3.32
C THR A 2 -7.44 0.28 2.75
N VAL A 3 -7.25 1.60 2.76
CA VAL A 3 -8.19 2.59 2.23
C VAL A 3 -7.42 3.71 1.55
N TYR A 4 -8.07 4.55 0.78
CA TYR A 4 -7.47 5.78 0.26
C TYR A 4 -7.30 6.82 1.37
N PRO A 5 -6.34 7.76 1.24
CA PRO A 5 -6.14 8.82 2.22
C PRO A 5 -7.39 9.70 2.37
N GLY A 6 -7.87 9.81 3.59
CA GLY A 6 -9.08 10.55 3.95
C GLY A 6 -10.33 9.70 4.16
N ALA A 7 -10.32 8.42 3.81
CA ALA A 7 -11.50 7.56 3.92
C ALA A 7 -12.08 7.49 5.34
N THR A 8 -11.23 7.42 6.36
CA THR A 8 -11.70 7.39 7.77
C THR A 8 -12.48 8.66 8.10
N GLU A 9 -11.91 9.83 7.81
CA GLU A 9 -12.49 11.12 8.21
C GLU A 9 -13.61 11.60 7.27
N GLU A 10 -13.52 11.30 5.97
CA GLU A 10 -14.45 11.81 4.97
C GLU A 10 -15.68 10.90 4.75
N ASP A 11 -15.52 9.58 4.95
CA ASP A 11 -16.60 8.61 4.71
C ASP A 11 -17.07 7.92 6.00
N CYS A 12 -16.13 7.40 6.82
CA CYS A 12 -16.54 6.63 8.00
C CYS A 12 -17.10 7.53 9.10
N VAL A 13 -16.44 8.63 9.43
CA VAL A 13 -16.83 9.55 10.48
C VAL A 13 -18.24 10.13 10.24
N PRO A 14 -18.59 10.67 9.05
CA PRO A 14 -19.95 11.18 8.81
C PRO A 14 -21.06 10.13 8.97
N VAL A 15 -20.75 8.87 8.66
CA VAL A 15 -21.71 7.78 8.90
C VAL A 15 -21.90 7.53 10.39
N LEU A 16 -20.80 7.52 11.16
CA LEU A 16 -20.86 7.35 12.61
C LEU A 16 -21.63 8.49 13.28
N GLU A 17 -21.36 9.74 12.94
CA GLU A 17 -22.09 10.90 13.46
C GLU A 17 -23.58 10.82 13.18
N ARG A 18 -23.94 10.51 11.93
CA ARG A 18 -25.35 10.41 11.51
C ARG A 18 -26.11 9.30 12.26
N VAL A 19 -25.45 8.14 12.48
CA VAL A 19 -26.11 6.98 13.11
C VAL A 19 -26.15 7.10 14.62
N SER A 20 -25.09 7.61 15.24
CA SER A 20 -24.99 7.72 16.69
C SER A 20 -25.57 9.02 17.26
N SER A 21 -25.71 10.06 16.45
CA SER A 21 -25.97 11.43 16.88
C SER A 21 -24.90 12.02 17.79
N LEU A 22 -23.68 11.46 17.76
CA LEU A 22 -22.54 11.94 18.49
C LEU A 22 -21.66 12.82 17.58
N THR A 23 -20.89 13.72 18.17
CA THR A 23 -19.99 14.65 17.46
C THR A 23 -18.55 14.15 17.47
N PHE A 24 -17.94 14.06 16.30
CA PHE A 24 -16.55 13.66 16.16
C PHE A 24 -15.58 14.63 16.86
N ASN A 25 -14.56 14.08 17.50
CA ASN A 25 -13.57 14.79 18.31
C ASN A 25 -14.16 15.54 19.52
N VAL A 26 -15.40 15.22 19.91
CA VAL A 26 -16.05 15.70 21.13
C VAL A 26 -16.59 14.53 21.95
N ASP A 27 -17.50 13.76 21.35
CA ASP A 27 -18.15 12.62 22.02
C ASP A 27 -17.51 11.28 21.68
N PHE A 28 -16.86 11.20 20.50
CA PHE A 28 -16.07 10.04 20.07
C PHE A 28 -14.86 10.47 19.25
N PHE A 29 -13.88 9.59 19.17
CA PHE A 29 -12.62 9.81 18.48
C PHE A 29 -12.31 8.64 17.57
N ALA A 30 -11.39 8.84 16.64
CA ALA A 30 -10.95 7.80 15.73
C ALA A 30 -9.42 7.64 15.76
N GLY A 31 -8.97 6.41 15.58
CA GLY A 31 -7.59 6.07 15.30
C GLY A 31 -7.50 5.17 14.08
N TYR A 32 -6.40 5.25 13.37
CA TYR A 32 -6.12 4.37 12.25
C TYR A 32 -4.74 3.74 12.38
N SER A 33 -4.68 2.43 12.19
CA SER A 33 -3.43 1.68 12.18
C SER A 33 -3.50 0.63 11.07
N PRO A 34 -2.69 0.76 10.01
CA PRO A 34 -2.72 -0.15 8.88
C PRO A 34 -2.25 -1.55 9.24
N GLU A 35 -2.79 -2.56 8.57
CA GLU A 35 -2.28 -3.92 8.64
C GLU A 35 -1.12 -4.11 7.65
N ARG A 36 0.00 -4.64 8.15
CA ARG A 36 1.24 -4.83 7.39
C ARG A 36 1.70 -6.29 7.34
N ILE A 37 0.89 -7.23 7.86
CA ILE A 37 1.19 -8.67 7.79
C ILE A 37 1.01 -9.15 6.36
N ASN A 38 1.97 -9.94 5.87
CA ASN A 38 1.83 -10.67 4.63
C ASN A 38 1.21 -12.05 4.92
N PRO A 39 0.06 -12.40 4.33
CA PRO A 39 -0.54 -13.72 4.50
C PRO A 39 0.46 -14.83 4.13
N GLY A 40 0.63 -15.79 5.04
CA GLY A 40 1.57 -16.90 4.85
C GLY A 40 3.00 -16.63 5.32
N ASP A 41 3.38 -15.41 5.65
CA ASP A 41 4.67 -15.11 6.26
C ASP A 41 4.68 -15.57 7.73
N LYS A 42 5.57 -16.51 8.04
CA LYS A 42 5.73 -17.06 9.40
C LYS A 42 6.82 -16.36 10.20
N SER A 43 7.62 -15.56 9.53
CA SER A 43 8.78 -14.88 10.12
C SER A 43 8.45 -13.49 10.64
N HIS A 44 7.47 -12.80 10.02
CA HIS A 44 7.03 -11.47 10.40
C HIS A 44 5.60 -11.54 10.94
N ARG A 45 5.48 -11.73 12.25
CA ARG A 45 4.19 -11.76 12.96
C ARG A 45 3.82 -10.35 13.42
N LEU A 46 2.58 -10.17 13.87
CA LEU A 46 2.10 -8.88 14.33
C LEU A 46 3.04 -8.18 15.34
N PRO A 47 3.57 -8.85 16.40
CA PRO A 47 4.49 -8.18 17.33
C PRO A 47 5.84 -7.81 16.71
N ASP A 48 6.26 -8.47 15.64
CA ASP A 48 7.60 -8.36 15.03
C ASP A 48 7.67 -7.31 13.92
N ILE A 49 6.55 -6.68 13.57
CA ILE A 49 6.45 -5.66 12.52
C ILE A 49 6.20 -4.31 13.18
N LEU A 50 7.09 -3.33 12.91
CA LEU A 50 6.90 -1.96 13.35
C LEU A 50 5.51 -1.46 12.93
N LYS A 51 4.69 -1.04 13.90
CA LYS A 51 3.28 -0.68 13.70
C LYS A 51 3.14 0.82 13.47
N VAL A 52 2.50 1.21 12.37
CA VAL A 52 2.09 2.60 12.16
C VAL A 52 0.81 2.86 12.95
N THR A 53 0.78 3.94 13.71
CA THR A 53 -0.36 4.36 14.53
C THR A 53 -0.73 5.80 14.21
N SER A 54 -1.98 6.18 14.42
CA SER A 54 -2.45 7.56 14.27
C SER A 54 -3.76 7.78 15.01
N GLY A 55 -4.09 9.02 15.29
CA GLY A 55 -5.33 9.41 15.95
C GLY A 55 -5.88 10.72 15.42
N SER A 56 -7.16 10.96 15.70
CA SER A 56 -7.88 12.16 15.25
C SER A 56 -7.52 13.42 16.00
N THR A 57 -6.91 13.28 17.19
CA THR A 57 -6.27 14.36 17.95
C THR A 57 -4.90 13.89 18.44
N PRO A 58 -3.99 14.80 18.87
CA PRO A 58 -2.71 14.41 19.44
C PRO A 58 -2.82 13.46 20.63
N GLU A 59 -3.80 13.69 21.50
CA GLU A 59 -4.06 12.88 22.69
C GLU A 59 -4.50 11.46 22.29
N ILE A 60 -5.44 11.36 21.35
CA ILE A 60 -5.90 10.07 20.84
C ILE A 60 -4.80 9.33 20.06
N ALA A 61 -3.96 10.06 19.33
CA ALA A 61 -2.81 9.46 18.67
C ALA A 61 -1.85 8.82 19.69
N GLU A 62 -1.66 9.48 20.84
CA GLU A 62 -0.84 8.95 21.95
C GLU A 62 -1.49 7.71 22.57
N GLU A 63 -2.80 7.75 22.85
CA GLU A 63 -3.51 6.59 23.42
C GLU A 63 -3.47 5.37 22.49
N VAL A 64 -3.71 5.59 21.19
CA VAL A 64 -3.64 4.52 20.17
C VAL A 64 -2.21 3.97 20.08
N ASP A 65 -1.21 4.85 20.11
CA ASP A 65 0.20 4.45 20.07
C ASP A 65 0.58 3.59 21.27
N GLN A 66 0.22 4.00 22.49
CA GLN A 66 0.46 3.26 23.71
C GLN A 66 -0.25 1.90 23.74
N LEU A 67 -1.49 1.85 23.23
CA LEU A 67 -2.23 0.59 23.10
C LEU A 67 -1.46 -0.41 22.23
N TYR A 68 -1.01 0.01 21.06
CA TYR A 68 -0.23 -0.86 20.17
C TYR A 68 1.16 -1.17 20.74
N ALA A 69 1.84 -0.20 21.34
CA ALA A 69 3.16 -0.39 21.96
C ALA A 69 3.13 -1.46 23.06
N SER A 70 1.98 -1.67 23.73
CA SER A 70 1.83 -2.71 24.74
C SER A 70 1.92 -4.15 24.19
N ILE A 71 1.73 -4.35 22.89
CA ILE A 71 1.71 -5.67 22.23
C ILE A 71 2.70 -5.80 21.08
N ILE A 72 3.24 -4.70 20.55
CA ILE A 72 4.17 -4.70 19.41
C ILE A 72 5.61 -4.57 19.91
N THR A 73 6.34 -5.66 19.90
CA THR A 73 7.74 -5.68 20.36
C THR A 73 8.71 -4.98 19.43
N ALA A 74 8.37 -4.90 18.13
CA ALA A 74 9.15 -4.16 17.12
C ALA A 74 9.02 -2.63 17.26
N GLY A 75 8.13 -2.14 18.15
CA GLY A 75 7.86 -0.73 18.33
C GLY A 75 6.77 -0.17 17.42
N THR A 76 6.48 1.12 17.61
CA THR A 76 5.47 1.84 16.87
C THR A 76 6.07 3.05 16.14
N TYR A 77 5.37 3.50 15.10
CA TYR A 77 5.62 4.77 14.44
C TYR A 77 4.33 5.58 14.44
N LYS A 78 4.29 6.63 15.24
CA LYS A 78 3.16 7.53 15.33
C LYS A 78 3.17 8.50 14.16
N ALA A 79 2.24 8.32 13.23
CA ALA A 79 2.08 9.18 12.07
C ALA A 79 1.43 10.52 12.46
N GLU A 80 1.73 11.57 11.72
CA GLU A 80 1.27 12.93 11.99
C GLU A 80 -0.25 13.09 11.89
N SER A 81 -0.92 12.22 11.13
CA SER A 81 -2.38 12.20 10.98
C SER A 81 -2.88 10.85 10.50
N ILE A 82 -4.20 10.63 10.60
CA ILE A 82 -4.89 9.46 10.03
C ILE A 82 -4.61 9.38 8.52
N ARG A 83 -4.71 10.48 7.79
CA ARG A 83 -4.46 10.54 6.34
C ARG A 83 -3.04 10.12 5.96
N VAL A 84 -2.05 10.50 6.75
CA VAL A 84 -0.65 10.07 6.55
C VAL A 84 -0.50 8.56 6.74
N ALA A 85 -1.12 8.00 7.77
CA ALA A 85 -1.09 6.56 8.02
C ALA A 85 -1.82 5.76 6.93
N GLU A 86 -2.95 6.24 6.43
CA GLU A 86 -3.68 5.67 5.29
C GLU A 86 -2.85 5.74 4.00
N ALA A 87 -2.23 6.89 3.72
CA ALA A 87 -1.37 7.08 2.56
C ALA A 87 -0.15 6.14 2.60
N ALA A 88 0.52 6.02 3.76
CA ALA A 88 1.65 5.13 3.92
C ALA A 88 1.31 3.69 3.53
N LYS A 89 0.16 3.18 3.97
CA LYS A 89 -0.27 1.83 3.64
C LYS A 89 -0.50 1.61 2.14
N VAL A 90 -1.21 2.50 1.50
CA VAL A 90 -1.57 2.31 0.09
C VAL A 90 -0.34 2.42 -0.82
N ILE A 91 0.65 3.27 -0.48
CA ILE A 91 1.85 3.41 -1.30
C ILE A 91 2.82 2.24 -1.14
N GLU A 92 2.84 1.52 -0.01
CA GLU A 92 3.66 0.32 0.17
C GLU A 92 3.36 -0.73 -0.92
N ASN A 93 2.08 -0.97 -1.19
CA ASN A 93 1.63 -1.91 -2.20
C ASN A 93 1.71 -1.33 -3.62
N THR A 94 1.38 -0.05 -3.80
CA THR A 94 1.50 0.64 -5.10
C THR A 94 2.95 0.66 -5.59
N GLN A 95 3.91 0.93 -4.71
CA GLN A 95 5.33 0.92 -5.04
C GLN A 95 5.79 -0.48 -5.49
N ARG A 96 5.33 -1.53 -4.82
CA ARG A 96 5.65 -2.92 -5.20
C ARG A 96 5.03 -3.27 -6.55
N ASP A 97 3.78 -2.92 -6.77
CA ASP A 97 3.07 -3.14 -8.04
C ASP A 97 3.80 -2.48 -9.22
N LEU A 98 4.20 -1.22 -9.06
CA LEU A 98 4.92 -0.48 -10.10
C LEU A 98 6.30 -1.05 -10.41
N ASN A 99 7.04 -1.51 -9.40
CA ASN A 99 8.33 -2.16 -9.63
C ASN A 99 8.17 -3.50 -10.36
N ILE A 100 7.10 -4.25 -10.07
CA ILE A 100 6.79 -5.48 -10.82
C ILE A 100 6.37 -5.12 -12.25
N ALA A 101 5.56 -4.09 -12.46
CA ALA A 101 5.17 -3.64 -13.79
C ALA A 101 6.38 -3.26 -14.64
N LEU A 102 7.35 -2.55 -14.07
CA LEU A 102 8.59 -2.21 -14.77
C LEU A 102 9.32 -3.46 -15.25
N VAL A 103 9.56 -4.44 -14.38
CA VAL A 103 10.30 -5.65 -14.78
C VAL A 103 9.47 -6.55 -15.70
N ASN A 104 8.16 -6.53 -15.62
CA ASN A 104 7.27 -7.18 -16.57
C ASN A 104 7.38 -6.56 -17.98
N GLU A 105 7.36 -5.24 -18.08
CA GLU A 105 7.55 -4.54 -19.35
C GLU A 105 8.94 -4.81 -19.92
N LEU A 106 9.99 -4.80 -19.10
CA LEU A 106 11.34 -5.17 -19.51
C LEU A 106 11.40 -6.61 -20.07
N ALA A 107 10.70 -7.56 -19.43
CA ALA A 107 10.63 -8.93 -19.92
C ALA A 107 9.98 -9.01 -21.32
N ILE A 108 8.91 -8.26 -21.56
CA ILE A 108 8.27 -8.18 -22.87
C ILE A 108 9.22 -7.59 -23.93
N ILE A 109 9.92 -6.50 -23.58
CA ILE A 109 10.88 -5.83 -24.47
C ILE A 109 12.03 -6.77 -24.82
N PHE A 110 12.66 -7.38 -23.82
CA PHE A 110 13.81 -8.25 -24.02
C PHE A 110 13.45 -9.52 -24.77
N ASN A 111 12.28 -10.08 -24.55
CA ASN A 111 11.76 -11.20 -25.37
C ASN A 111 11.66 -10.81 -26.85
N LYS A 112 11.15 -9.63 -27.16
CA LYS A 112 11.10 -9.13 -28.56
C LYS A 112 12.47 -8.87 -29.17
N MET A 113 13.48 -8.59 -28.35
CA MET A 113 14.86 -8.38 -28.75
C MET A 113 15.68 -9.68 -28.81
N GLY A 114 15.12 -10.82 -28.38
CA GLY A 114 15.86 -12.09 -28.29
C GLY A 114 16.90 -12.09 -27.16
N ILE A 115 16.70 -11.29 -26.12
CA ILE A 115 17.62 -11.17 -24.97
C ILE A 115 17.03 -11.92 -23.77
N ASP A 116 17.85 -12.70 -23.08
CA ASP A 116 17.44 -13.36 -21.85
C ASP A 116 17.26 -12.35 -20.72
N THR A 117 16.03 -12.17 -20.30
CA THR A 117 15.65 -11.24 -19.22
C THR A 117 16.35 -11.58 -17.89
N GLU A 118 16.49 -12.85 -17.55
CA GLU A 118 17.13 -13.25 -16.30
C GLU A 118 18.62 -12.93 -16.29
N ALA A 119 19.29 -13.11 -17.43
CA ALA A 119 20.70 -12.73 -17.57
C ALA A 119 20.89 -11.21 -17.41
N VAL A 120 20.00 -10.39 -17.99
CA VAL A 120 20.03 -8.94 -17.81
C VAL A 120 19.81 -8.55 -16.35
N LEU A 121 18.82 -9.13 -15.69
CA LEU A 121 18.51 -8.82 -14.28
C LEU A 121 19.63 -9.26 -13.33
N LYS A 122 20.33 -10.38 -13.62
CA LYS A 122 21.52 -10.79 -12.88
C LYS A 122 22.67 -9.80 -13.06
N ALA A 123 22.93 -9.36 -14.29
CA ALA A 123 23.98 -8.37 -14.57
C ALA A 123 23.65 -7.02 -13.90
N ALA A 124 22.43 -6.51 -14.03
CA ALA A 124 21.98 -5.28 -13.38
C ALA A 124 22.05 -5.38 -11.84
N GLY A 125 21.72 -6.54 -11.30
CA GLY A 125 21.72 -6.83 -9.86
C GLY A 125 23.11 -6.83 -9.22
N THR A 126 24.19 -6.76 -10.00
CA THR A 126 25.55 -6.55 -9.47
C THR A 126 25.75 -5.14 -8.92
N LYS A 127 24.89 -4.20 -9.30
CA LYS A 127 24.92 -2.85 -8.74
C LYS A 127 24.24 -2.82 -7.37
N TRP A 128 24.90 -2.29 -6.38
CA TRP A 128 24.51 -2.31 -4.96
C TRP A 128 23.11 -1.73 -4.68
N ASN A 129 22.64 -0.78 -5.48
CA ASN A 129 21.33 -0.13 -5.31
C ASN A 129 20.26 -0.57 -6.33
N PHE A 130 20.50 -1.66 -7.07
CA PHE A 130 19.48 -2.22 -7.96
C PHE A 130 18.48 -3.04 -7.16
N LEU A 131 17.20 -2.74 -7.31
CA LEU A 131 16.14 -3.44 -6.57
C LEU A 131 15.85 -4.80 -7.23
N PRO A 132 15.84 -5.91 -6.46
CA PRO A 132 15.80 -7.27 -7.01
C PRO A 132 14.38 -7.74 -7.35
N PHE A 133 13.59 -6.92 -8.03
CA PHE A 133 12.30 -7.35 -8.55
C PHE A 133 12.46 -8.30 -9.74
N ARG A 134 11.48 -9.17 -9.92
CA ARG A 134 11.44 -10.17 -10.99
C ARG A 134 10.09 -10.10 -11.71
N PRO A 135 10.05 -10.45 -13.02
CA PRO A 135 8.80 -10.57 -13.74
C PRO A 135 7.88 -11.61 -13.09
N GLY A 136 6.57 -11.34 -13.12
CA GLY A 136 5.60 -12.27 -12.56
C GLY A 136 4.17 -11.75 -12.64
N LEU A 137 3.24 -12.64 -12.38
CA LEU A 137 1.83 -12.27 -12.30
C LEU A 137 1.55 -11.56 -10.98
N VAL A 138 0.83 -10.47 -11.05
CA VAL A 138 0.35 -9.74 -9.88
C VAL A 138 -1.10 -10.12 -9.64
N GLY A 139 -1.37 -10.69 -8.47
CA GLY A 139 -2.71 -11.14 -8.08
C GLY A 139 -2.96 -10.93 -6.59
N GLY A 140 -4.12 -11.38 -6.12
CA GLY A 140 -4.57 -11.24 -4.74
C GLY A 140 -5.19 -9.88 -4.45
N HIS A 141 -5.62 -9.70 -3.18
CA HIS A 141 -6.38 -8.53 -2.76
C HIS A 141 -5.51 -7.27 -2.55
N CYS A 142 -4.23 -7.41 -2.28
CA CYS A 142 -3.40 -6.28 -1.87
C CYS A 142 -2.73 -5.60 -3.06
N ILE A 143 -1.78 -6.29 -3.73
CA ILE A 143 -0.93 -5.64 -4.76
C ILE A 143 -1.74 -5.25 -5.99
N GLY A 144 -2.71 -6.09 -6.39
CA GLY A 144 -3.53 -5.85 -7.59
C GLY A 144 -4.68 -4.86 -7.40
N VAL A 145 -5.08 -4.56 -6.15
CA VAL A 145 -6.28 -3.77 -5.83
C VAL A 145 -5.95 -2.44 -5.16
N ASP A 146 -5.02 -2.41 -4.21
CA ASP A 146 -4.72 -1.20 -3.44
C ASP A 146 -4.32 0.02 -4.30
N PRO A 147 -3.58 -0.12 -5.41
CA PRO A 147 -3.30 1.01 -6.29
C PRO A 147 -4.55 1.72 -6.80
N TYR A 148 -5.65 0.97 -7.00
CA TYR A 148 -6.92 1.56 -7.45
C TYR A 148 -7.60 2.44 -6.41
N TYR A 149 -7.39 2.21 -5.11
CA TYR A 149 -7.88 3.13 -4.08
C TYR A 149 -7.26 4.52 -4.23
N LEU A 150 -5.94 4.56 -4.47
CA LEU A 150 -5.23 5.83 -4.65
C LEU A 150 -5.61 6.50 -5.98
N THR A 151 -5.77 5.73 -7.07
CA THR A 151 -6.19 6.30 -8.36
C THR A 151 -7.61 6.83 -8.31
N HIS A 152 -8.54 6.13 -7.65
CA HIS A 152 -9.91 6.59 -7.43
C HIS A 152 -9.93 7.94 -6.71
N LYS A 153 -9.17 8.08 -5.62
CA LYS A 153 -9.08 9.35 -4.88
C LYS A 153 -8.47 10.46 -5.72
N ALA A 154 -7.41 10.16 -6.46
CA ALA A 154 -6.75 11.13 -7.33
C ALA A 154 -7.71 11.64 -8.44
N GLU A 155 -8.45 10.75 -9.08
CA GLU A 155 -9.41 11.10 -10.12
C GLU A 155 -10.58 11.92 -9.57
N ALA A 156 -11.07 11.59 -8.38
CA ALA A 156 -12.09 12.38 -7.68
C ALA A 156 -11.63 13.82 -7.38
N MET A 157 -10.31 14.02 -7.23
CA MET A 157 -9.68 15.33 -7.07
C MET A 157 -9.30 16.02 -8.38
N GLY A 158 -9.64 15.43 -9.54
CA GLY A 158 -9.32 15.97 -10.87
C GLY A 158 -7.92 15.67 -11.37
N TYR A 159 -7.17 14.75 -10.74
CA TYR A 159 -5.83 14.34 -11.20
C TYR A 159 -5.86 12.95 -11.82
N HIS A 160 -5.40 12.81 -13.06
CA HIS A 160 -5.26 11.51 -13.72
C HIS A 160 -3.90 10.87 -13.40
N PRO A 161 -3.85 9.77 -12.62
CA PRO A 161 -2.59 9.19 -12.14
C PRO A 161 -1.92 8.30 -13.21
N GLN A 162 -1.20 8.90 -14.12
CA GLN A 162 -0.63 8.28 -15.32
C GLN A 162 0.29 7.09 -15.00
N VAL A 163 1.21 7.26 -14.06
CA VAL A 163 2.23 6.22 -13.73
C VAL A 163 1.57 4.99 -13.13
N ILE A 164 0.66 5.18 -12.17
CA ILE A 164 -0.01 4.08 -11.46
C ILE A 164 -0.89 3.30 -12.44
N LEU A 165 -1.69 4.00 -13.24
CA LEU A 165 -2.58 3.36 -14.23
C LEU A 165 -1.80 2.67 -15.34
N ALA A 166 -0.65 3.21 -15.78
CA ALA A 166 0.21 2.54 -16.75
C ALA A 166 0.77 1.23 -16.17
N GLY A 167 1.27 1.25 -14.94
CA GLY A 167 1.76 0.03 -14.27
C GLY A 167 0.67 -1.02 -14.11
N ARG A 168 -0.53 -0.62 -13.68
CA ARG A 168 -1.67 -1.54 -13.59
C ARG A 168 -2.02 -2.17 -14.93
N ARG A 169 -2.07 -1.41 -16.00
CA ARG A 169 -2.34 -1.94 -17.36
C ARG A 169 -1.31 -2.99 -17.79
N ILE A 170 -0.03 -2.79 -17.48
CA ILE A 170 1.02 -3.76 -17.78
C ILE A 170 0.80 -5.04 -16.98
N ASN A 171 0.62 -4.94 -15.67
CA ASN A 171 0.44 -6.09 -14.79
C ASN A 171 -0.84 -6.88 -15.12
N ASP A 172 -1.94 -6.20 -15.41
CA ASP A 172 -3.21 -6.84 -15.80
C ASP A 172 -3.09 -7.57 -17.16
N GLY A 173 -2.24 -7.07 -18.05
CA GLY A 173 -1.96 -7.69 -19.35
C GLY A 173 -1.04 -8.92 -19.29
N MET A 174 -0.30 -9.13 -18.22
CA MET A 174 0.71 -10.20 -18.14
C MET A 174 0.13 -11.60 -18.24
N GLY A 175 -1.07 -11.85 -17.72
CA GLY A 175 -1.73 -13.15 -17.86
C GLY A 175 -1.94 -13.56 -19.31
N ALA A 176 -2.44 -12.64 -20.12
CA ALA A 176 -2.62 -12.87 -21.56
C ALA A 176 -1.28 -13.03 -22.31
N TYR A 177 -0.28 -12.25 -21.91
CA TYR A 177 1.07 -12.35 -22.50
C TYR A 177 1.73 -13.71 -22.22
N VAL A 178 1.58 -14.25 -21.01
CA VAL A 178 2.15 -15.59 -20.66
C VAL A 178 1.42 -16.73 -21.37
N ALA A 179 0.12 -16.55 -21.68
CA ALA A 179 -0.68 -17.55 -22.36
C ALA A 179 -0.51 -17.55 -23.90
N SER A 180 0.12 -16.55 -24.48
CA SER A 180 0.36 -16.42 -25.93
C SER A 180 1.67 -17.06 -26.36
#